data_d03e2da9f1d8d598357dc2f8e5d08d3c
#
_entry.id   d03e2da9f1d8d598357dc2f8e5d08d3c
#
_cell.length_a   1.000
_cell.length_b   1.000
_cell.length_c   1.000
_cell.angle_alpha   90.00
_cell.angle_beta   90.00
_cell.angle_gamma   90.00
#
_symmetry.space_group_name_H-M   'P 1'
#
loop_
_entity.id
_entity.type
_entity.pdbx_description
1 polymer ?
#
loop_
_entity_poly.entity_id
_entity_poly.type
_entity_poly.pdbx_seq_one_letter_code
_entity_poly.pdbx_strand_id
1 'polypeptide(L)'
;MLRTIFGWITPFLILGCGVAAFMAMGSQPPPPRIAAEGVTATAVQTVPAVREPGVFQIDFDGVVVPLREVTLSAEVAGRIVKKTADFQSGEFVDQGTLLLEIDPRDYELEVRRLKQELKQAVLSIEEIEEEIDQNIRSVELAKRQVELAHREVVRQNNLKSDRVVTEADYERSLRDELSADNNLNTLQGQRRVLAKRRIRLNEGQTLTETMLERAQLDLGRTRIAAPVSGIIVEEIVEAESFVSKGNPLVTIEDTSAAEVRVSLQMDDVSRIWSDSRRAPGTSPYDFPDTPATVIYRIGKRQYRWKGVLERQEGKGLESRTRTLPCRVLVSDPTEVEAIDRYGSALPDLPLGAPRSLLRGMFVDVQVEV
;
A
#
# COMPACT_ATOMS: atom_id res chain seq x y z
N MET A 1 32.09 115.38 53.90
CA MET A 1 30.86 115.21 53.08
C MET A 1 31.06 114.47 51.72
N LEU A 2 32.26 114.19 51.33
CA LEU A 2 32.48 113.50 50.03
C LEU A 2 32.45 111.95 50.08
N ARG A 3 32.49 111.26 51.20
CA ARG A 3 32.60 109.82 51.37
C ARG A 3 31.24 109.10 51.38
N THR A 4 30.16 109.80 51.64
CA THR A 4 28.81 109.20 51.70
C THR A 4 28.11 109.21 50.34
N ILE A 5 28.51 110.09 49.41
CA ILE A 5 27.92 110.15 48.08
C ILE A 5 28.45 109.03 47.20
N PHE A 6 29.72 108.61 47.39
CA PHE A 6 30.32 107.54 46.61
C PHE A 6 29.74 106.16 46.91
N GLY A 7 29.22 105.98 48.16
CA GLY A 7 28.62 104.63 48.55
C GLY A 7 27.27 104.39 47.92
N TRP A 8 26.58 105.41 47.45
CA TRP A 8 25.25 105.23 46.80
C TRP A 8 25.32 105.16 45.28
N ILE A 9 26.37 105.63 44.68
CA ILE A 9 26.57 105.68 43.23
C ILE A 9 27.11 104.29 42.73
N THR A 10 27.93 103.57 43.54
CA THR A 10 28.52 102.28 43.17
C THR A 10 27.49 101.18 42.85
N PRO A 11 26.41 100.99 43.62
CA PRO A 11 25.45 99.95 43.30
C PRO A 11 24.68 100.26 42.00
N PHE A 12 24.41 101.55 41.73
CA PHE A 12 23.75 101.97 40.48
C PHE A 12 24.66 101.75 39.24
N LEU A 13 25.95 101.98 39.41
CA LEU A 13 26.91 101.77 38.35
C LEU A 13 27.13 100.30 38.05
N ILE A 14 27.15 99.50 39.08
CA ILE A 14 27.21 98.00 38.89
C ILE A 14 25.93 97.50 38.24
N LEU A 15 24.78 98.03 38.67
CA LEU A 15 23.50 97.65 38.05
C LEU A 15 23.44 98.08 36.60
N GLY A 16 23.90 99.35 36.30
CA GLY A 16 23.97 99.83 34.93
C GLY A 16 24.90 99.02 34.03
N CYS A 17 26.09 98.66 34.55
CA CYS A 17 27.01 97.76 33.82
C CYS A 17 26.42 96.35 33.60
N GLY A 18 25.70 95.85 34.61
CA GLY A 18 25.04 94.56 34.50
C GLY A 18 23.95 94.52 33.43
N VAL A 19 23.11 95.59 33.41
CA VAL A 19 22.07 95.72 32.37
C VAL A 19 22.68 95.93 30.98
N ALA A 20 23.75 96.74 30.88
CA ALA A 20 24.46 96.91 29.62
C ALA A 20 25.11 95.65 29.10
N ALA A 21 25.72 94.85 30.00
CA ALA A 21 26.29 93.56 29.66
C ALA A 21 25.18 92.54 29.24
N PHE A 22 24.05 92.57 29.94
CA PHE A 22 22.89 91.74 29.58
C PHE A 22 22.30 92.12 28.23
N MET A 23 22.16 93.40 27.93
CA MET A 23 21.72 93.77 26.58
C MET A 23 22.74 93.52 25.49
N ALA A 24 24.04 93.60 25.77
CA ALA A 24 25.09 93.25 24.81
C ALA A 24 25.13 91.70 24.54
N MET A 25 24.87 90.92 25.56
CA MET A 25 24.76 89.43 25.37
C MET A 25 23.44 88.98 24.70
N GLY A 26 22.36 89.76 24.93
CA GLY A 26 21.05 89.50 24.31
C GLY A 26 20.95 89.88 22.84
N SER A 27 21.92 90.59 22.29
CA SER A 27 21.92 91.02 20.89
C SER A 27 22.72 90.10 19.96
N GLN A 28 23.02 88.90 20.40
CA GLN A 28 23.60 87.93 19.45
C GLN A 28 22.56 87.57 18.39
N PRO A 29 22.85 87.70 17.10
CA PRO A 29 21.94 87.26 16.05
C PRO A 29 21.80 85.77 16.16
N PRO A 30 20.57 85.23 15.97
CA PRO A 30 20.37 83.76 15.99
C PRO A 30 21.34 83.10 15.00
N PRO A 31 21.92 81.91 15.34
CA PRO A 31 22.83 81.24 14.45
C PRO A 31 22.13 81.04 13.10
N PRO A 32 22.84 81.18 12.01
CA PRO A 32 22.26 80.97 10.69
C PRO A 32 21.65 79.54 10.66
N ARG A 33 20.35 79.46 10.38
CA ARG A 33 19.71 78.21 10.09
C ARG A 33 20.47 77.59 8.91
N ILE A 34 21.29 76.54 9.17
CA ILE A 34 21.83 75.72 8.11
C ILE A 34 20.58 75.23 7.37
N ALA A 35 20.29 75.81 6.23
CA ALA A 35 19.32 75.21 5.34
C ALA A 35 19.77 73.75 5.19
N ALA A 36 18.93 72.80 5.61
CA ALA A 36 19.18 71.45 5.32
C ALA A 36 19.50 71.38 3.81
N GLU A 37 20.75 71.06 3.50
CA GLU A 37 21.09 70.77 2.12
C GLU A 37 20.01 69.76 1.68
N GLY A 38 19.13 70.23 0.83
CA GLY A 38 18.14 69.32 0.21
C GLY A 38 18.95 68.20 -0.35
N VAL A 39 18.69 67.00 0.17
CA VAL A 39 19.24 65.76 -0.41
C VAL A 39 18.95 65.90 -1.89
N THR A 40 19.99 66.27 -2.65
CA THR A 40 19.87 66.27 -4.11
C THR A 40 19.53 64.83 -4.49
N ALA A 41 18.25 64.62 -4.72
CA ALA A 41 17.79 63.30 -5.21
C ALA A 41 18.58 63.03 -6.48
N THR A 42 19.47 62.07 -6.37
CA THR A 42 20.20 61.59 -7.54
C THR A 42 19.15 61.04 -8.52
N ALA A 43 19.07 61.62 -9.71
CA ALA A 43 18.17 61.11 -10.73
C ALA A 43 18.57 59.69 -11.07
N VAL A 44 17.83 58.69 -10.57
CA VAL A 44 17.96 57.29 -10.91
C VAL A 44 16.99 56.96 -12.02
N GLN A 45 17.49 56.44 -13.10
CA GLN A 45 16.69 55.93 -14.18
C GLN A 45 15.99 54.64 -13.68
N THR A 46 14.72 54.70 -13.41
CA THR A 46 13.92 53.50 -13.03
C THR A 46 13.38 52.86 -14.27
N VAL A 47 13.64 51.54 -14.41
CA VAL A 47 12.98 50.69 -15.39
C VAL A 47 11.78 50.05 -14.71
N PRO A 48 10.57 50.10 -15.31
CA PRO A 48 9.42 49.45 -14.71
C PRO A 48 9.71 47.94 -14.59
N ALA A 49 9.53 47.38 -13.40
CA ALA A 49 9.58 45.92 -13.21
C ALA A 49 8.41 45.30 -13.97
N VAL A 50 8.72 44.58 -15.01
CA VAL A 50 7.75 43.78 -15.73
C VAL A 50 7.59 42.50 -14.90
N ARG A 51 6.35 42.18 -14.51
CA ARG A 51 6.04 40.90 -13.88
C ARG A 51 6.13 39.83 -14.99
N GLU A 52 7.25 39.16 -15.06
CA GLU A 52 7.41 38.03 -15.95
C GLU A 52 6.63 36.83 -15.31
N PRO A 53 5.69 36.19 -16.00
CA PRO A 53 5.07 34.97 -15.54
C PRO A 53 6.09 33.84 -15.70
N GLY A 54 7.08 33.80 -14.82
CA GLY A 54 8.09 32.76 -14.78
C GLY A 54 7.72 31.73 -13.72
N VAL A 55 7.80 30.46 -14.06
CA VAL A 55 7.82 29.37 -13.12
C VAL A 55 9.10 29.53 -12.30
N PHE A 56 8.97 29.67 -11.00
CA PHE A 56 10.12 29.75 -10.11
C PHE A 56 10.67 28.34 -9.91
N GLN A 57 11.93 28.12 -10.24
CA GLN A 57 12.58 26.82 -10.06
C GLN A 57 13.41 26.83 -8.78
N ILE A 58 13.26 25.79 -8.00
CA ILE A 58 14.05 25.56 -6.79
C ILE A 58 14.88 24.31 -7.01
N ASP A 59 16.18 24.44 -6.83
CA ASP A 59 17.15 23.35 -7.03
C ASP A 59 17.45 22.67 -5.69
N PHE A 60 17.45 21.36 -5.68
CA PHE A 60 17.79 20.50 -4.54
C PHE A 60 18.74 19.38 -4.95
N ASP A 61 19.60 19.01 -4.03
CA ASP A 61 20.37 17.78 -4.17
C ASP A 61 19.56 16.57 -3.73
N GLY A 62 19.65 15.49 -4.50
CA GLY A 62 18.92 14.26 -4.19
C GLY A 62 19.75 12.99 -4.42
N VAL A 63 19.27 11.91 -3.85
CA VAL A 63 19.85 10.57 -4.05
C VAL A 63 18.75 9.65 -4.56
N VAL A 64 19.03 8.95 -5.65
CA VAL A 64 18.12 7.96 -6.21
C VAL A 64 18.03 6.75 -5.28
N VAL A 65 16.83 6.37 -4.96
CA VAL A 65 16.50 5.19 -4.17
C VAL A 65 15.45 4.35 -4.92
N PRO A 66 15.39 3.04 -4.69
CA PRO A 66 14.36 2.23 -5.32
C PRO A 66 12.97 2.61 -4.83
N LEU A 67 11.96 2.43 -5.67
CA LEU A 67 10.57 2.55 -5.27
C LEU A 67 10.25 1.61 -4.11
N ARG A 68 10.66 0.35 -4.25
CA ARG A 68 10.57 -0.69 -3.22
C ARG A 68 11.59 -1.80 -3.43
N GLU A 69 11.96 -2.45 -2.34
CA GLU A 69 12.71 -3.70 -2.35
C GLU A 69 11.80 -4.82 -1.84
N VAL A 70 11.78 -5.93 -2.56
CA VAL A 70 10.99 -7.11 -2.20
C VAL A 70 11.93 -8.25 -1.87
N THR A 71 11.95 -8.66 -0.61
CA THR A 71 12.68 -9.86 -0.20
C THR A 71 11.75 -11.06 -0.25
N LEU A 72 12.03 -11.98 -1.15
CA LEU A 72 11.30 -13.25 -1.26
C LEU A 72 11.83 -14.21 -0.21
N SER A 73 10.90 -14.88 0.47
CA SER A 73 11.21 -15.92 1.46
C SER A 73 10.54 -17.22 1.07
N ALA A 74 11.16 -18.35 1.45
CA ALA A 74 10.58 -19.67 1.24
C ALA A 74 9.25 -19.81 1.99
N GLU A 75 8.19 -20.14 1.29
CA GLU A 75 6.87 -20.41 1.90
C GLU A 75 6.71 -21.87 2.35
N VAL A 76 7.54 -22.76 1.77
CA VAL A 76 7.59 -24.18 2.08
C VAL A 76 9.04 -24.62 2.29
N ALA A 77 9.26 -25.72 2.98
CA ALA A 77 10.60 -26.24 3.27
C ALA A 77 11.02 -27.26 2.21
N GLY A 78 12.31 -27.35 1.91
CA GLY A 78 12.85 -28.36 1.03
C GLY A 78 14.22 -28.00 0.50
N ARG A 79 14.77 -28.86 -0.36
CA ARG A 79 16.04 -28.63 -1.04
C ARG A 79 15.79 -27.85 -2.34
N ILE A 80 16.62 -26.91 -2.65
CA ILE A 80 16.60 -26.20 -3.93
C ILE A 80 17.19 -27.14 -5.00
N VAL A 81 16.36 -27.54 -5.97
CA VAL A 81 16.77 -28.48 -7.04
C VAL A 81 17.09 -27.76 -8.35
N LYS A 82 16.55 -26.56 -8.52
CA LYS A 82 16.80 -25.78 -9.73
C LYS A 82 16.98 -24.32 -9.37
N LYS A 83 17.99 -23.72 -9.95
CA LYS A 83 18.29 -22.30 -9.93
C LYS A 83 18.40 -21.85 -11.39
N THR A 84 17.66 -20.82 -11.78
CA THR A 84 17.68 -20.32 -13.15
C THR A 84 18.98 -19.54 -13.39
N ALA A 85 19.48 -19.49 -14.64
CA ALA A 85 20.70 -18.76 -14.96
C ALA A 85 20.60 -17.26 -14.66
N ASP A 86 19.40 -16.70 -14.79
CA ASP A 86 19.11 -15.29 -14.52
C ASP A 86 19.02 -14.97 -13.01
N PHE A 87 19.13 -15.97 -12.14
CA PHE A 87 19.17 -15.79 -10.70
C PHE A 87 20.60 -15.47 -10.23
N GLN A 88 21.08 -14.30 -10.60
CA GLN A 88 22.36 -13.75 -10.16
C GLN A 88 22.21 -12.30 -9.76
N SER A 89 22.98 -11.87 -8.75
CA SER A 89 23.00 -10.47 -8.35
C SER A 89 23.43 -9.57 -9.50
N GLY A 90 22.66 -8.51 -9.78
CA GLY A 90 22.84 -7.58 -10.88
C GLY A 90 22.08 -7.93 -12.17
N GLU A 91 21.48 -9.11 -12.28
CA GLU A 91 20.66 -9.49 -13.43
C GLU A 91 19.23 -8.93 -13.32
N PHE A 92 18.67 -8.58 -14.47
CA PHE A 92 17.28 -8.12 -14.58
C PHE A 92 16.36 -9.31 -14.80
N VAL A 93 15.23 -9.32 -14.10
CA VAL A 93 14.21 -10.35 -14.22
C VAL A 93 12.84 -9.73 -14.45
N ASP A 94 12.06 -10.34 -15.33
CA ASP A 94 10.67 -9.96 -15.55
C ASP A 94 9.75 -10.59 -14.51
N GLN A 95 8.65 -9.90 -14.21
CA GLN A 95 7.59 -10.42 -13.36
C GLN A 95 7.09 -11.79 -13.87
N GLY A 96 6.97 -12.77 -12.98
CA GLY A 96 6.54 -14.13 -13.30
C GLY A 96 7.66 -15.05 -13.75
N THR A 97 8.89 -14.57 -13.97
CA THR A 97 10.05 -15.41 -14.29
C THR A 97 10.34 -16.37 -13.13
N LEU A 98 10.47 -17.66 -13.42
CA LEU A 98 10.86 -18.66 -12.42
C LEU A 98 12.31 -18.43 -12.01
N LEU A 99 12.53 -18.20 -10.73
CA LEU A 99 13.86 -17.97 -10.14
C LEU A 99 14.47 -19.24 -9.57
N LEU A 100 13.71 -19.90 -8.71
CA LEU A 100 14.12 -21.08 -7.97
C LEU A 100 13.01 -22.14 -7.96
N GLU A 101 13.40 -23.40 -7.84
CA GLU A 101 12.47 -24.53 -7.63
C GLU A 101 12.96 -25.35 -6.42
N ILE A 102 12.11 -25.46 -5.41
CA ILE A 102 12.26 -26.38 -4.29
C ILE A 102 11.78 -27.77 -4.74
N ASP A 103 12.40 -28.85 -4.26
CA ASP A 103 12.05 -30.21 -4.64
C ASP A 103 10.53 -30.47 -4.49
N PRO A 104 9.80 -30.65 -5.58
CA PRO A 104 8.34 -30.77 -5.54
C PRO A 104 7.86 -32.17 -5.22
N ARG A 105 8.74 -33.19 -5.21
CA ARG A 105 8.35 -34.62 -5.20
C ARG A 105 7.49 -35.01 -4.00
N ASP A 106 7.82 -34.54 -2.81
CA ASP A 106 7.05 -34.86 -1.60
C ASP A 106 5.67 -34.19 -1.64
N TYR A 107 5.61 -32.96 -2.15
CA TYR A 107 4.36 -32.19 -2.33
C TYR A 107 3.47 -32.81 -3.41
N GLU A 108 4.04 -33.31 -4.51
CA GLU A 108 3.30 -34.04 -5.55
C GLU A 108 2.75 -35.35 -5.04
N LEU A 109 3.49 -36.07 -4.20
CA LEU A 109 3.04 -37.30 -3.57
C LEU A 109 1.84 -37.03 -2.65
N GLU A 110 1.89 -35.96 -1.86
CA GLU A 110 0.80 -35.59 -0.97
C GLU A 110 -0.46 -35.18 -1.75
N VAL A 111 -0.33 -34.41 -2.82
CA VAL A 111 -1.44 -34.07 -3.72
C VAL A 111 -2.04 -35.36 -4.33
N ARG A 112 -1.21 -36.32 -4.76
CA ARG A 112 -1.71 -37.60 -5.29
C ARG A 112 -2.44 -38.43 -4.24
N ARG A 113 -1.92 -38.49 -3.01
CA ARG A 113 -2.55 -39.18 -1.88
C ARG A 113 -3.94 -38.64 -1.62
N LEU A 114 -4.06 -37.30 -1.45
CA LEU A 114 -5.33 -36.63 -1.16
C LEU A 114 -6.33 -36.72 -2.31
N LYS A 115 -5.88 -36.73 -3.57
CA LYS A 115 -6.75 -37.02 -4.73
C LYS A 115 -7.38 -38.41 -4.67
N GLN A 116 -6.64 -39.44 -4.24
CA GLN A 116 -7.18 -40.79 -4.08
C GLN A 116 -8.15 -40.87 -2.90
N GLU A 117 -7.84 -40.16 -1.79
CA GLU A 117 -8.73 -40.12 -0.62
C GLU A 117 -10.05 -39.41 -0.95
N LEU A 118 -10.00 -38.33 -1.72
CA LEU A 118 -11.20 -37.63 -2.21
C LEU A 118 -12.04 -38.58 -3.10
N LYS A 119 -11.41 -39.31 -4.02
CA LYS A 119 -12.11 -40.25 -4.85
C LYS A 119 -12.81 -41.36 -4.01
N GLN A 120 -12.17 -41.84 -2.96
CA GLN A 120 -12.76 -42.81 -2.03
C GLN A 120 -13.96 -42.18 -1.28
N ALA A 121 -13.88 -40.94 -0.84
CA ALA A 121 -14.98 -40.23 -0.19
C ALA A 121 -16.21 -40.10 -1.12
N VAL A 122 -15.97 -39.74 -2.40
CA VAL A 122 -17.04 -39.67 -3.42
C VAL A 122 -17.71 -41.04 -3.61
N LEU A 123 -16.94 -42.12 -3.76
CA LEU A 123 -17.52 -43.48 -3.89
C LEU A 123 -18.36 -43.88 -2.66
N SER A 124 -17.92 -43.51 -1.45
CA SER A 124 -18.69 -43.77 -0.23
C SER A 124 -20.02 -42.99 -0.17
N ILE A 125 -20.07 -41.82 -0.81
CA ILE A 125 -21.32 -41.07 -0.96
C ILE A 125 -22.22 -41.71 -1.98
N GLU A 126 -21.71 -42.19 -3.11
CA GLU A 126 -22.48 -42.94 -4.11
C GLU A 126 -23.11 -44.19 -3.49
N GLU A 127 -22.35 -44.95 -2.69
CA GLU A 127 -22.85 -46.13 -1.98
C GLU A 127 -24.04 -45.80 -1.05
N ILE A 128 -23.91 -44.76 -0.24
CA ILE A 128 -24.99 -44.37 0.67
C ILE A 128 -26.22 -43.81 -0.07
N GLU A 129 -26.05 -43.21 -1.22
CA GLU A 129 -27.15 -42.75 -2.07
C GLU A 129 -27.94 -43.91 -2.62
N GLU A 130 -27.28 -44.97 -3.06
CA GLU A 130 -27.95 -46.23 -3.48
C GLU A 130 -28.71 -46.89 -2.31
N GLU A 131 -28.11 -46.93 -1.09
CA GLU A 131 -28.81 -47.44 0.12
C GLU A 131 -30.07 -46.59 0.43
N ILE A 132 -29.99 -45.29 0.29
CA ILE A 132 -31.12 -44.35 0.48
C ILE A 132 -32.23 -44.63 -0.53
N ASP A 133 -31.89 -44.79 -1.79
CA ASP A 133 -32.84 -45.06 -2.87
C ASP A 133 -33.55 -46.41 -2.69
N GLN A 134 -32.82 -47.43 -2.26
CA GLN A 134 -33.41 -48.73 -1.91
C GLN A 134 -34.39 -48.59 -0.72
N ASN A 135 -33.99 -47.84 0.34
CA ASN A 135 -34.84 -47.59 1.48
C ASN A 135 -36.10 -46.80 1.11
N ILE A 136 -36.00 -45.81 0.20
CA ILE A 136 -37.14 -45.04 -0.30
C ILE A 136 -38.16 -45.98 -0.95
N ARG A 137 -37.72 -46.90 -1.83
CA ARG A 137 -38.60 -47.91 -2.47
C ARG A 137 -39.25 -48.80 -1.43
N SER A 138 -38.52 -49.21 -0.40
CA SER A 138 -39.05 -50.07 0.70
C SER A 138 -40.10 -49.31 1.54
N VAL A 139 -39.86 -48.05 1.87
CA VAL A 139 -40.84 -47.19 2.58
C VAL A 139 -42.12 -47.00 1.78
N GLU A 140 -42.03 -46.85 0.46
CA GLU A 140 -43.20 -46.68 -0.39
C GLU A 140 -44.03 -47.97 -0.44
N LEU A 141 -43.38 -49.17 -0.55
CA LEU A 141 -44.05 -50.46 -0.48
C LEU A 141 -44.73 -50.66 0.86
N ALA A 142 -44.05 -50.35 1.98
CA ALA A 142 -44.63 -50.46 3.33
C ALA A 142 -45.82 -49.52 3.52
N LYS A 143 -45.82 -48.31 2.97
CA LYS A 143 -46.98 -47.39 2.98
C LYS A 143 -48.18 -48.00 2.28
N ARG A 144 -47.99 -48.59 1.12
CA ARG A 144 -49.06 -49.28 0.40
C ARG A 144 -49.62 -50.45 1.21
N GLN A 145 -48.74 -51.19 1.93
CA GLN A 145 -49.15 -52.32 2.79
C GLN A 145 -50.01 -51.84 3.97
N VAL A 146 -49.64 -50.71 4.65
CA VAL A 146 -50.43 -50.07 5.69
C VAL A 146 -51.80 -49.67 5.15
N GLU A 147 -51.86 -49.04 3.98
CA GLU A 147 -53.09 -48.60 3.36
C GLU A 147 -54.01 -49.80 3.03
N LEU A 148 -53.48 -50.94 2.57
CA LEU A 148 -54.24 -52.16 2.33
C LEU A 148 -54.76 -52.74 3.63
N ALA A 149 -53.92 -52.85 4.69
CA ALA A 149 -54.34 -53.33 6.01
C ALA A 149 -55.41 -52.46 6.63
N HIS A 150 -55.27 -51.13 6.52
CA HIS A 150 -56.30 -50.20 7.00
C HIS A 150 -57.64 -50.37 6.28
N ARG A 151 -57.66 -50.51 4.99
CA ARG A 151 -58.89 -50.77 4.23
C ARG A 151 -59.56 -52.09 4.66
N GLU A 152 -58.75 -53.11 4.99
CA GLU A 152 -59.26 -54.39 5.50
C GLU A 152 -59.93 -54.21 6.90
N VAL A 153 -59.28 -53.47 7.82
CA VAL A 153 -59.84 -53.15 9.13
C VAL A 153 -61.17 -52.39 8.99
N VAL A 154 -61.25 -51.40 8.12
CA VAL A 154 -62.51 -50.69 7.85
C VAL A 154 -63.60 -51.61 7.30
N ARG A 155 -63.24 -52.51 6.38
CA ARG A 155 -64.13 -53.54 5.82
C ARG A 155 -64.64 -54.49 6.91
N GLN A 156 -63.80 -55.05 7.75
CA GLN A 156 -64.17 -55.98 8.84
C GLN A 156 -64.98 -55.27 9.90
N ASN A 157 -64.72 -54.03 10.21
CA ASN A 157 -65.57 -53.25 11.14
C ASN A 157 -66.96 -53.05 10.63
N ASN A 158 -67.15 -52.76 9.34
CA ASN A 158 -68.50 -52.63 8.73
C ASN A 158 -69.26 -53.98 8.76
N LEU A 159 -68.63 -55.08 8.38
CA LEU A 159 -69.18 -56.43 8.39
C LEU A 159 -69.48 -56.92 9.80
N LYS A 160 -68.73 -56.55 10.82
CA LYS A 160 -69.02 -56.78 12.24
C LYS A 160 -70.27 -56.08 12.67
N SER A 161 -70.48 -54.84 12.26
CA SER A 161 -71.73 -54.10 12.51
C SER A 161 -72.92 -54.79 11.94
N ASP A 162 -72.80 -55.48 10.78
CA ASP A 162 -73.83 -56.25 10.12
C ASP A 162 -73.96 -57.71 10.68
N ARG A 163 -73.18 -58.06 11.72
CA ARG A 163 -73.10 -59.42 12.36
C ARG A 163 -72.65 -60.54 11.40
N VAL A 164 -71.91 -60.23 10.39
CA VAL A 164 -71.46 -61.19 9.39
C VAL A 164 -70.10 -61.84 9.76
N VAL A 165 -69.23 -61.12 10.55
CA VAL A 165 -67.93 -61.59 10.99
C VAL A 165 -67.73 -61.66 12.49
N THR A 166 -66.80 -62.44 12.99
CA THR A 166 -66.50 -62.61 14.42
C THR A 166 -65.64 -61.49 14.97
N GLU A 167 -65.72 -61.25 16.30
CA GLU A 167 -64.81 -60.32 17.01
C GLU A 167 -63.31 -60.69 16.76
N ALA A 168 -63.02 -62.01 16.76
CA ALA A 168 -61.70 -62.51 16.56
C ALA A 168 -61.08 -62.16 15.16
N ASP A 169 -61.97 -62.10 14.13
CA ASP A 169 -61.53 -61.73 12.77
C ASP A 169 -61.23 -60.19 12.69
N TYR A 170 -61.99 -59.37 13.34
CA TYR A 170 -61.73 -57.93 13.46
C TYR A 170 -60.43 -57.68 14.24
N GLU A 171 -60.24 -58.32 15.40
CA GLU A 171 -59.00 -58.19 16.17
C GLU A 171 -57.75 -58.68 15.41
N ARG A 172 -57.90 -59.67 14.51
CA ARG A 172 -56.81 -60.14 13.65
C ARG A 172 -56.44 -59.08 12.63
N SER A 173 -57.40 -58.44 11.96
CA SER A 173 -57.15 -57.38 11.01
C SER A 173 -56.50 -56.17 11.65
N LEU A 174 -56.89 -55.82 12.91
CA LEU A 174 -56.25 -54.76 13.67
C LEU A 174 -54.78 -55.05 14.02
N ARG A 175 -54.45 -56.31 14.40
CA ARG A 175 -53.07 -56.73 14.63
C ARG A 175 -52.24 -56.69 13.37
N ASP A 176 -52.80 -57.02 12.20
CA ASP A 176 -52.13 -56.97 10.91
C ASP A 176 -51.83 -55.52 10.50
N GLU A 177 -52.75 -54.57 10.75
CA GLU A 177 -52.55 -53.14 10.55
C GLU A 177 -51.42 -52.60 11.44
N LEU A 178 -51.45 -52.92 12.75
CA LEU A 178 -50.40 -52.52 13.69
C LEU A 178 -49.01 -53.07 13.30
N SER A 179 -48.96 -54.31 12.79
CA SER A 179 -47.73 -54.93 12.30
C SER A 179 -47.16 -54.21 11.06
N ALA A 180 -48.04 -53.84 10.10
CA ALA A 180 -47.69 -53.09 8.92
C ALA A 180 -47.18 -51.68 9.28
N ASP A 181 -47.86 -51.03 10.24
CA ASP A 181 -47.46 -49.67 10.71
C ASP A 181 -46.10 -49.69 11.44
N ASN A 182 -45.86 -50.69 12.30
CA ASN A 182 -44.56 -50.88 12.95
C ASN A 182 -43.42 -51.10 11.93
N ASN A 183 -43.69 -51.86 10.87
CA ASN A 183 -42.70 -52.05 9.78
C ASN A 183 -42.42 -50.72 9.06
N LEU A 184 -43.44 -49.96 8.71
CA LEU A 184 -43.32 -48.62 8.12
C LEU A 184 -42.46 -47.67 8.98
N ASN A 185 -42.77 -47.64 10.28
CA ASN A 185 -42.04 -46.82 11.25
C ASN A 185 -40.58 -47.20 11.34
N THR A 186 -40.25 -48.51 11.28
CA THR A 186 -38.86 -49.01 11.27
C THR A 186 -38.13 -48.53 10.03
N LEU A 187 -38.71 -48.69 8.84
CA LEU A 187 -38.11 -48.25 7.58
C LEU A 187 -37.90 -46.71 7.51
N GLN A 188 -38.88 -45.95 8.02
CA GLN A 188 -38.73 -44.48 8.16
C GLN A 188 -37.61 -44.10 9.11
N GLY A 189 -37.46 -44.85 10.21
CA GLY A 189 -36.34 -44.71 11.16
C GLY A 189 -34.98 -44.95 10.45
N GLN A 190 -34.86 -46.00 9.70
CA GLN A 190 -33.66 -46.29 8.87
C GLN A 190 -33.39 -45.16 7.90
N ARG A 191 -34.38 -44.62 7.20
CA ARG A 191 -34.23 -43.50 6.28
C ARG A 191 -33.62 -42.27 6.97
N ARG A 192 -34.05 -41.97 8.18
CA ARG A 192 -33.49 -40.82 8.97
C ARG A 192 -32.01 -41.08 9.31
N VAL A 193 -31.65 -42.29 9.66
CA VAL A 193 -30.22 -42.67 9.95
C VAL A 193 -29.37 -42.54 8.71
N LEU A 194 -29.81 -43.08 7.57
CA LEU A 194 -29.10 -43.00 6.28
C LEU A 194 -28.91 -41.53 5.85
N ALA A 195 -29.95 -40.68 5.99
CA ALA A 195 -29.84 -39.28 5.67
C ALA A 195 -28.77 -38.55 6.54
N LYS A 196 -28.69 -38.89 7.83
CA LYS A 196 -27.65 -38.36 8.72
C LYS A 196 -26.25 -38.88 8.35
N ARG A 197 -26.16 -40.14 7.96
CA ARG A 197 -24.90 -40.74 7.48
C ARG A 197 -24.42 -40.07 6.20
N ARG A 198 -25.29 -39.76 5.22
CA ARG A 198 -24.96 -39.00 4.02
C ARG A 198 -24.39 -37.62 4.33
N ILE A 199 -25.05 -36.87 5.25
CA ILE A 199 -24.55 -35.54 5.68
C ILE A 199 -23.12 -35.68 6.21
N ARG A 200 -22.87 -36.65 7.09
CA ARG A 200 -21.52 -36.86 7.66
C ARG A 200 -20.48 -37.19 6.60
N LEU A 201 -20.83 -37.98 5.58
CA LEU A 201 -19.93 -38.32 4.47
C LEU A 201 -19.65 -37.10 3.60
N ASN A 202 -20.65 -36.26 3.32
CA ASN A 202 -20.44 -34.99 2.60
C ASN A 202 -19.49 -34.04 3.34
N GLU A 203 -19.64 -33.90 4.66
CA GLU A 203 -18.72 -33.13 5.48
C GLU A 203 -17.29 -33.69 5.42
N GLY A 204 -17.15 -35.03 5.41
CA GLY A 204 -15.88 -35.72 5.22
C GLY A 204 -15.25 -35.43 3.86
N GLN A 205 -16.06 -35.45 2.79
CA GLN A 205 -15.60 -35.05 1.44
C GLN A 205 -15.10 -33.63 1.42
N THR A 206 -15.88 -32.68 1.92
CA THR A 206 -15.50 -31.24 1.97
C THR A 206 -14.19 -31.04 2.74
N LEU A 207 -13.99 -31.75 3.84
CA LEU A 207 -12.72 -31.71 4.58
C LEU A 207 -11.56 -32.19 3.72
N THR A 208 -11.72 -33.32 3.01
CA THR A 208 -10.67 -33.84 2.13
C THR A 208 -10.38 -32.93 0.95
N GLU A 209 -11.41 -32.29 0.38
CA GLU A 209 -11.25 -31.23 -0.65
C GLU A 209 -10.41 -30.06 -0.17
N THR A 210 -10.68 -29.56 1.03
CA THR A 210 -9.93 -28.48 1.66
C THR A 210 -8.46 -28.86 1.92
N MET A 211 -8.22 -30.12 2.33
CA MET A 211 -6.85 -30.63 2.50
C MET A 211 -6.12 -30.75 1.16
N LEU A 212 -6.82 -31.19 0.11
CA LEU A 212 -6.25 -31.26 -1.24
C LEU A 212 -5.90 -29.87 -1.78
N GLU A 213 -6.78 -28.89 -1.62
CA GLU A 213 -6.52 -27.50 -2.00
C GLU A 213 -5.26 -26.96 -1.31
N ARG A 214 -5.14 -27.17 0.00
CA ARG A 214 -3.93 -26.78 0.75
C ARG A 214 -2.68 -27.43 0.19
N ALA A 215 -2.70 -28.73 -0.09
CA ALA A 215 -1.55 -29.45 -0.63
C ALA A 215 -1.18 -28.94 -2.04
N GLN A 216 -2.17 -28.55 -2.86
CA GLN A 216 -1.94 -27.92 -4.17
C GLN A 216 -1.29 -26.55 -4.05
N LEU A 217 -1.72 -25.72 -3.07
CA LEU A 217 -1.08 -24.45 -2.77
C LEU A 217 0.36 -24.65 -2.34
N ASP A 218 0.63 -25.60 -1.45
CA ASP A 218 1.99 -25.89 -0.98
C ASP A 218 2.88 -26.41 -2.12
N LEU A 219 2.34 -27.20 -3.05
CA LEU A 219 3.03 -27.59 -4.28
C LEU A 219 3.30 -26.36 -5.19
N GLY A 220 2.35 -25.46 -5.34
CA GLY A 220 2.56 -24.20 -6.09
C GLY A 220 3.69 -23.35 -5.51
N ARG A 221 3.82 -23.32 -4.19
CA ARG A 221 4.86 -22.60 -3.45
C ARG A 221 6.27 -23.19 -3.57
N THR A 222 6.41 -24.38 -4.15
CA THR A 222 7.74 -24.92 -4.46
C THR A 222 8.39 -24.18 -5.63
N ARG A 223 7.61 -23.48 -6.46
CA ARG A 223 8.09 -22.69 -7.59
C ARG A 223 8.10 -21.21 -7.20
N ILE A 224 9.29 -20.65 -7.05
CA ILE A 224 9.48 -19.26 -6.65
C ILE A 224 9.71 -18.43 -7.90
N ALA A 225 8.76 -17.57 -8.21
CA ALA A 225 8.81 -16.64 -9.33
C ALA A 225 8.97 -15.19 -8.85
N ALA A 226 9.52 -14.34 -9.71
CA ALA A 226 9.65 -12.92 -9.44
C ALA A 226 8.27 -12.24 -9.33
N PRO A 227 7.94 -11.55 -8.22
CA PRO A 227 6.65 -10.89 -8.05
C PRO A 227 6.58 -9.54 -8.77
N VAL A 228 7.72 -8.96 -9.13
CA VAL A 228 7.88 -7.69 -9.82
C VAL A 228 8.99 -7.82 -10.86
N SER A 229 8.94 -7.00 -11.90
CA SER A 229 10.08 -6.83 -12.80
C SER A 229 11.14 -5.94 -12.13
N GLY A 230 12.40 -6.35 -12.18
CA GLY A 230 13.44 -5.60 -11.49
C GLY A 230 14.81 -6.27 -11.51
N ILE A 231 15.72 -5.73 -10.73
CA ILE A 231 17.09 -6.20 -10.62
C ILE A 231 17.26 -7.00 -9.33
N ILE A 232 17.90 -8.15 -9.41
CA ILE A 232 18.31 -8.93 -8.23
C ILE A 232 19.43 -8.19 -7.52
N VAL A 233 19.15 -7.72 -6.30
CA VAL A 233 20.14 -7.00 -5.47
C VAL A 233 21.03 -7.96 -4.73
N GLU A 234 20.43 -8.97 -4.11
CA GLU A 234 21.13 -9.92 -3.25
C GLU A 234 20.55 -11.32 -3.46
N GLU A 235 21.46 -12.25 -3.68
CA GLU A 235 21.21 -13.68 -3.72
C GLU A 235 21.65 -14.28 -2.38
N ILE A 236 20.69 -14.91 -1.66
CA ILE A 236 20.92 -15.37 -0.28
C ILE A 236 21.13 -16.87 -0.22
N VAL A 237 20.69 -17.61 -1.24
CA VAL A 237 20.68 -19.08 -1.24
C VAL A 237 21.35 -19.66 -2.48
N GLU A 238 21.97 -20.81 -2.31
CA GLU A 238 22.64 -21.57 -3.37
C GLU A 238 21.84 -22.80 -3.79
N ALA A 239 22.08 -23.29 -5.01
CA ALA A 239 21.57 -24.58 -5.46
C ALA A 239 21.99 -25.70 -4.49
N GLU A 240 21.19 -26.76 -4.40
CA GLU A 240 21.39 -27.89 -3.51
C GLU A 240 21.26 -27.58 -2.00
N SER A 241 21.13 -26.31 -1.61
CA SER A 241 20.91 -25.95 -0.20
C SER A 241 19.51 -26.32 0.26
N PHE A 242 19.36 -26.57 1.58
CA PHE A 242 18.07 -26.82 2.20
C PHE A 242 17.53 -25.53 2.81
N VAL A 243 16.29 -25.20 2.50
CA VAL A 243 15.60 -24.01 3.03
C VAL A 243 14.41 -24.43 3.90
N SER A 244 14.17 -23.65 4.95
CA SER A 244 13.02 -23.77 5.82
C SER A 244 12.03 -22.65 5.51
N LYS A 245 10.77 -22.86 5.87
CA LYS A 245 9.74 -21.84 5.75
C LYS A 245 10.16 -20.56 6.46
N GLY A 246 10.09 -19.42 5.76
CA GLY A 246 10.48 -18.11 6.26
C GLY A 246 11.95 -17.73 5.98
N ASN A 247 12.78 -18.63 5.50
CA ASN A 247 14.15 -18.29 5.10
C ASN A 247 14.14 -17.33 3.91
N PRO A 248 14.85 -16.19 3.97
CA PRO A 248 14.99 -15.30 2.83
C PRO A 248 15.78 -15.99 1.72
N LEU A 249 15.38 -15.76 0.47
CA LEU A 249 15.95 -16.40 -0.71
C LEU A 249 16.67 -15.39 -1.61
N VAL A 250 16.02 -14.26 -1.86
CA VAL A 250 16.49 -13.24 -2.79
C VAL A 250 15.85 -11.90 -2.48
N THR A 251 16.58 -10.82 -2.72
CA THR A 251 16.04 -9.45 -2.69
C THR A 251 16.02 -8.89 -4.10
N ILE A 252 14.86 -8.42 -4.54
CA ILE A 252 14.63 -7.83 -5.87
C ILE A 252 14.27 -6.36 -5.67
N GLU A 253 14.92 -5.48 -6.41
CA GLU A 253 14.60 -4.07 -6.51
C GLU A 253 13.64 -3.85 -7.68
N ASP A 254 12.47 -3.27 -7.41
CA ASP A 254 11.50 -2.92 -8.43
C ASP A 254 12.01 -1.74 -9.27
N THR A 255 12.17 -1.96 -10.56
CA THR A 255 12.68 -0.96 -11.51
C THR A 255 11.57 -0.29 -12.33
N SER A 256 10.30 -0.57 -12.05
CA SER A 256 9.16 0.03 -12.76
C SER A 256 9.08 1.55 -12.55
N ALA A 257 9.55 2.03 -11.42
CA ALA A 257 9.68 3.45 -11.11
C ALA A 257 10.90 3.65 -10.19
N ALA A 258 11.38 4.89 -10.10
CA ALA A 258 12.43 5.25 -9.16
C ALA A 258 11.99 6.43 -8.29
N GLU A 259 12.49 6.52 -7.09
CA GLU A 259 12.28 7.67 -6.23
C GLU A 259 13.59 8.44 -6.05
N VAL A 260 13.51 9.75 -5.95
CA VAL A 260 14.64 10.58 -5.56
C VAL A 260 14.33 11.17 -4.19
N ARG A 261 15.20 10.87 -3.24
CA ARG A 261 15.13 11.42 -1.89
C ARG A 261 15.79 12.77 -1.89
N VAL A 262 15.02 13.81 -1.59
CA VAL A 262 15.46 15.20 -1.46
C VAL A 262 15.20 15.71 -0.06
N SER A 263 15.98 16.71 0.37
CA SER A 263 15.82 17.33 1.69
C SER A 263 15.51 18.81 1.52
N LEU A 264 14.26 19.21 1.77
CA LEU A 264 13.78 20.56 1.57
C LEU A 264 13.90 21.39 2.85
N GLN A 265 14.30 22.66 2.72
CA GLN A 265 14.21 23.61 3.83
C GLN A 265 12.76 24.06 4.03
N MET A 266 12.38 24.43 5.26
CA MET A 266 11.00 24.81 5.54
C MET A 266 10.54 26.07 4.77
N ASP A 267 11.46 26.95 4.42
CA ASP A 267 11.16 28.13 3.59
C ASP A 267 10.73 27.73 2.18
N ASP A 268 11.39 26.72 1.59
CA ASP A 268 11.05 26.19 0.27
C ASP A 268 9.75 25.41 0.30
N VAL A 269 9.54 24.59 1.33
CA VAL A 269 8.27 23.90 1.57
C VAL A 269 7.12 24.89 1.68
N SER A 270 7.33 26.03 2.38
CA SER A 270 6.34 27.08 2.50
C SER A 270 5.95 27.70 1.14
N ARG A 271 6.91 27.85 0.22
CA ARG A 271 6.66 28.33 -1.15
C ARG A 271 5.83 27.34 -1.96
N ILE A 272 6.21 26.05 -1.93
CA ILE A 272 5.47 24.96 -2.58
C ILE A 272 4.01 24.92 -2.06
N TRP A 273 3.81 25.04 -0.75
CA TRP A 273 2.48 25.06 -0.16
C TRP A 273 1.67 26.31 -0.50
N SER A 274 2.33 27.46 -0.71
CA SER A 274 1.63 28.72 -1.03
C SER A 274 1.12 28.77 -2.46
N ASP A 275 1.79 28.09 -3.39
CA ASP A 275 1.37 28.00 -4.79
C ASP A 275 0.25 26.96 -5.00
N SER A 276 0.23 25.91 -4.18
CA SER A 276 -0.77 24.88 -4.26
C SER A 276 -2.15 25.36 -3.81
N ARG A 277 -3.11 25.43 -4.74
CA ARG A 277 -4.54 25.61 -4.39
C ARG A 277 -5.03 24.31 -3.76
N ARG A 278 -5.04 24.27 -2.44
CA ARG A 278 -5.57 23.12 -1.70
C ARG A 278 -7.00 22.82 -2.12
N ALA A 279 -7.23 21.66 -2.69
CA ALA A 279 -8.58 21.21 -2.98
C ALA A 279 -9.37 20.99 -1.67
N PRO A 280 -10.65 21.35 -1.60
CA PRO A 280 -11.46 21.08 -0.42
C PRO A 280 -11.49 19.57 -0.14
N GLY A 281 -11.11 19.17 1.08
CA GLY A 281 -11.12 17.76 1.51
C GLY A 281 -9.75 17.07 1.52
N THR A 282 -8.66 17.75 1.14
CA THR A 282 -7.29 17.23 1.22
C THR A 282 -6.82 17.18 2.67
N SER A 283 -6.16 16.11 3.07
CA SER A 283 -5.58 15.97 4.41
C SER A 283 -4.56 17.09 4.69
N PRO A 284 -4.46 17.60 5.94
CA PRO A 284 -3.41 18.56 6.32
C PRO A 284 -1.99 18.03 6.11
N TYR A 285 -1.83 16.71 5.99
CA TYR A 285 -0.54 16.02 5.82
C TYR A 285 -0.22 15.69 4.37
N ASP A 286 -1.17 15.89 3.44
CA ASP A 286 -0.92 15.64 2.03
C ASP A 286 0.01 16.73 1.48
N PHE A 287 1.02 16.27 0.75
CA PHE A 287 1.92 17.16 0.02
C PHE A 287 1.34 17.38 -1.38
N PRO A 288 1.36 18.60 -1.91
CA PRO A 288 0.83 18.85 -3.26
C PRO A 288 1.76 18.22 -4.31
N ASP A 289 1.16 17.52 -5.27
CA ASP A 289 1.89 16.99 -6.42
C ASP A 289 2.49 18.17 -7.21
N THR A 290 3.80 18.29 -7.16
CA THR A 290 4.52 19.40 -7.78
C THR A 290 5.45 18.84 -8.86
N PRO A 291 5.37 19.33 -10.10
CA PRO A 291 6.26 18.90 -11.18
C PRO A 291 7.72 19.12 -10.79
N ALA A 292 8.54 18.12 -11.09
CA ALA A 292 9.97 18.17 -10.81
C ALA A 292 10.75 17.56 -11.97
N THR A 293 11.95 18.09 -12.20
CA THR A 293 12.89 17.55 -13.17
C THR A 293 14.13 17.02 -12.44
N VAL A 294 14.41 15.75 -12.63
CA VAL A 294 15.61 15.11 -12.06
C VAL A 294 16.75 15.21 -13.08
N ILE A 295 17.88 15.72 -12.68
CA ILE A 295 19.03 16.01 -13.55
C ILE A 295 20.26 15.27 -13.05
N TYR A 296 20.85 14.47 -13.92
CA TYR A 296 22.14 13.84 -13.68
C TYR A 296 23.20 14.41 -14.63
N ARG A 297 24.34 14.82 -14.10
CA ARG A 297 25.40 15.42 -14.88
C ARG A 297 26.59 14.49 -15.04
N ILE A 298 26.97 14.22 -16.30
CA ILE A 298 28.20 13.49 -16.62
C ILE A 298 29.07 14.38 -17.51
N GLY A 299 30.13 14.91 -16.94
CA GLY A 299 31.04 15.81 -17.66
C GLY A 299 30.34 17.10 -18.07
N LYS A 300 30.15 17.31 -19.39
CA LYS A 300 29.47 18.50 -19.94
C LYS A 300 28.06 18.25 -20.44
N ARG A 301 27.51 17.06 -20.21
CA ARG A 301 26.18 16.66 -20.63
C ARG A 301 25.26 16.53 -19.43
N GLN A 302 23.97 16.83 -19.64
CA GLN A 302 22.91 16.64 -18.65
C GLN A 302 21.94 15.58 -19.14
N TYR A 303 21.47 14.75 -18.25
CA TYR A 303 20.45 13.75 -18.48
C TYR A 303 19.28 14.09 -17.58
N ARG A 304 18.08 14.18 -18.15
CA ARG A 304 16.90 14.66 -17.44
C ARG A 304 15.81 13.60 -17.46
N TRP A 305 15.11 13.47 -16.34
CA TRP A 305 13.92 12.67 -16.18
C TRP A 305 12.82 13.56 -15.62
N LYS A 306 11.58 13.31 -16.06
CA LYS A 306 10.40 13.96 -15.50
C LYS A 306 9.99 13.22 -14.24
N GLY A 307 9.73 13.97 -13.19
CA GLY A 307 9.27 13.45 -11.91
C GLY A 307 8.21 14.35 -11.28
N VAL A 308 7.64 13.88 -10.19
CA VAL A 308 6.66 14.61 -9.38
C VAL A 308 7.09 14.52 -7.93
N LEU A 309 7.22 15.67 -7.29
CA LEU A 309 7.38 15.73 -5.85
C LEU A 309 6.02 15.39 -5.21
N GLU A 310 5.90 14.18 -4.69
CA GLU A 310 4.61 13.58 -4.31
C GLU A 310 4.35 13.61 -2.82
N ARG A 311 5.38 13.32 -2.02
CA ARG A 311 5.18 13.08 -0.58
C ARG A 311 6.38 13.43 0.27
N GLN A 312 6.10 13.73 1.53
CA GLN A 312 7.12 13.78 2.57
C GLN A 312 7.43 12.37 3.10
N GLU A 313 8.67 12.14 3.50
CA GLU A 313 9.05 10.93 4.23
C GLU A 313 8.49 11.02 5.65
N GLY A 314 7.69 10.04 6.09
CA GLY A 314 6.85 10.09 7.29
C GLY A 314 7.54 10.28 8.65
N LYS A 315 8.84 10.58 8.66
CA LYS A 315 9.63 10.85 9.89
C LYS A 315 9.57 12.31 10.35
N GLY A 316 8.90 13.20 9.58
CA GLY A 316 8.87 14.64 9.84
C GLY A 316 10.23 15.30 9.62
N LEU A 317 10.46 16.46 10.27
CA LEU A 317 11.72 17.20 10.16
C LEU A 317 12.90 16.41 10.75
N GLU A 318 13.97 16.33 10.00
CA GLU A 318 15.22 15.79 10.50
C GLU A 318 15.85 16.76 11.51
N SER A 319 16.05 16.30 12.74
CA SER A 319 16.47 17.15 13.86
C SER A 319 17.85 17.80 13.68
N ARG A 320 18.77 17.14 12.95
CA ARG A 320 20.13 17.61 12.74
C ARG A 320 20.23 18.71 11.68
N THR A 321 19.51 18.55 10.57
CA THR A 321 19.55 19.46 9.41
C THR A 321 18.39 20.45 9.41
N ARG A 322 17.31 20.17 10.15
CA ARG A 322 16.04 20.92 10.15
C ARG A 322 15.38 20.97 8.77
N THR A 323 15.65 19.95 7.93
CA THR A 323 15.06 19.80 6.60
C THR A 323 13.93 18.79 6.63
N LEU A 324 13.00 18.93 5.73
CA LEU A 324 11.91 17.96 5.50
C LEU A 324 12.34 17.00 4.39
N PRO A 325 12.58 15.73 4.69
CA PRO A 325 12.86 14.74 3.65
C PRO A 325 11.60 14.48 2.85
N CYS A 326 11.72 14.62 1.53
CA CYS A 326 10.64 14.41 0.57
C CYS A 326 11.07 13.41 -0.52
N ARG A 327 10.07 12.90 -1.24
CA ARG A 327 10.24 11.94 -2.32
C ARG A 327 9.72 12.52 -3.63
N VAL A 328 10.56 12.48 -4.63
CA VAL A 328 10.20 12.76 -6.02
C VAL A 328 10.07 11.44 -6.74
N LEU A 329 8.88 11.15 -7.23
CA LEU A 329 8.58 9.94 -8.00
C LEU A 329 8.92 10.17 -9.47
N VAL A 330 9.70 9.27 -10.06
CA VAL A 330 9.97 9.17 -11.50
C VAL A 330 9.26 7.90 -11.98
N SER A 331 8.14 8.06 -12.66
CA SER A 331 7.28 6.94 -13.07
C SER A 331 7.90 6.08 -14.18
N ASP A 332 8.75 6.65 -15.01
CA ASP A 332 9.52 5.91 -16.02
C ASP A 332 11.01 6.28 -15.92
N PRO A 333 11.80 5.51 -15.18
CA PRO A 333 13.22 5.76 -15.03
C PRO A 333 14.03 5.49 -16.32
N THR A 334 13.44 4.89 -17.35
CA THR A 334 14.09 4.60 -18.64
C THR A 334 13.87 5.71 -19.67
N GLU A 335 12.86 6.59 -19.48
CA GLU A 335 12.59 7.76 -20.34
C GLU A 335 13.58 8.88 -19.97
N VAL A 336 14.74 8.91 -20.63
CA VAL A 336 15.80 9.89 -20.40
C VAL A 336 15.92 10.87 -21.55
N GLU A 337 15.97 12.17 -21.24
CA GLU A 337 16.29 13.23 -22.20
C GLU A 337 17.76 13.64 -22.03
N ALA A 338 18.56 13.51 -23.10
CA ALA A 338 19.93 13.96 -23.11
C ALA A 338 20.03 15.40 -23.61
N ILE A 339 20.74 16.27 -22.87
CA ILE A 339 20.92 17.68 -23.22
C ILE A 339 22.41 17.95 -23.37
N ASP A 340 22.75 18.65 -24.44
CA ASP A 340 24.14 19.04 -24.71
C ASP A 340 24.56 20.23 -23.82
N ARG A 341 25.82 20.64 -23.93
CA ARG A 341 26.39 21.78 -23.19
C ARG A 341 25.76 23.15 -23.55
N TYR A 342 24.98 23.22 -24.62
CA TYR A 342 24.33 24.45 -25.10
C TYR A 342 22.84 24.48 -24.74
N GLY A 343 22.35 23.46 -24.04
CA GLY A 343 20.94 23.38 -23.64
C GLY A 343 20.01 22.77 -24.69
N SER A 344 20.55 22.23 -25.78
CA SER A 344 19.76 21.61 -26.84
C SER A 344 19.54 20.12 -26.56
N ALA A 345 18.29 19.66 -26.71
CA ALA A 345 17.97 18.24 -26.60
C ALA A 345 18.61 17.45 -27.75
N LEU A 346 19.22 16.33 -27.41
CA LEU A 346 19.80 15.41 -28.38
C LEU A 346 18.72 14.41 -28.85
N PRO A 347 18.61 14.16 -30.18
CA PRO A 347 17.58 13.25 -30.70
C PRO A 347 17.81 11.79 -30.29
N ASP A 348 19.07 11.40 -30.05
CA ASP A 348 19.46 10.06 -29.68
C ASP A 348 20.34 10.08 -28.42
N LEU A 349 20.21 9.04 -27.59
CA LEU A 349 21.06 8.86 -26.42
C LEU A 349 22.50 8.54 -26.86
N PRO A 350 23.51 9.34 -26.44
CA PRO A 350 24.89 9.09 -26.80
C PRO A 350 25.41 7.79 -26.18
N LEU A 351 26.40 7.18 -26.83
CA LEU A 351 27.11 6.05 -26.26
C LEU A 351 27.70 6.41 -24.89
N GLY A 352 27.41 5.61 -23.86
CA GLY A 352 27.81 5.87 -22.48
C GLY A 352 26.81 6.76 -21.69
N ALA A 353 25.64 7.08 -22.23
CA ALA A 353 24.54 7.67 -21.47
C ALA A 353 23.97 6.66 -20.46
N PRO A 354 23.52 7.10 -19.29
CA PRO A 354 22.72 6.25 -18.41
C PRO A 354 21.41 5.91 -19.12
N ARG A 355 21.07 4.63 -19.16
CA ARG A 355 19.81 4.15 -19.79
C ARG A 355 18.63 4.20 -18.84
N SER A 356 18.90 4.34 -17.55
CA SER A 356 17.91 4.40 -16.49
C SER A 356 18.51 5.13 -15.28
N LEU A 357 17.64 5.60 -14.38
CA LEU A 357 18.04 6.04 -13.05
C LEU A 357 18.42 4.82 -12.22
N LEU A 358 19.67 4.78 -11.76
CA LEU A 358 20.20 3.71 -10.94
C LEU A 358 20.24 4.15 -9.47
N ARG A 359 19.96 3.22 -8.58
CA ARG A 359 20.11 3.39 -7.13
C ARG A 359 21.47 3.97 -6.77
N GLY A 360 21.48 4.96 -5.87
CA GLY A 360 22.69 5.59 -5.37
C GLY A 360 23.27 6.71 -6.26
N MET A 361 22.64 7.00 -7.41
CA MET A 361 23.01 8.19 -8.17
C MET A 361 22.72 9.45 -7.37
N PHE A 362 23.69 10.38 -7.33
CA PHE A 362 23.50 11.73 -6.83
C PHE A 362 23.00 12.60 -7.98
N VAL A 363 21.86 13.23 -7.79
CA VAL A 363 21.16 14.01 -8.82
C VAL A 363 20.74 15.37 -8.29
N ASP A 364 20.66 16.34 -9.19
CA ASP A 364 20.00 17.61 -8.90
C ASP A 364 18.51 17.48 -9.23
N VAL A 365 17.66 18.04 -8.41
CA VAL A 365 16.21 18.06 -8.61
C VAL A 365 15.73 19.49 -8.70
N GLN A 366 15.13 19.84 -9.82
CA GLN A 366 14.49 21.14 -10.05
C GLN A 366 12.99 21.00 -9.85
N VAL A 367 12.45 21.68 -8.87
CA VAL A 367 11.01 21.71 -8.57
C VAL A 367 10.44 23.02 -9.10
N GLU A 368 9.33 22.94 -9.85
CA GLU A 368 8.63 24.06 -10.43
C GLU A 368 7.54 24.56 -9.47
N VAL A 369 7.63 25.86 -9.07
CA VAL A 369 6.73 26.49 -8.09
C VAL A 369 6.12 27.76 -8.67
#